data_253c169c99f7eb82cc8b37c41f3c0cf5
#
_entry.id   253c169c99f7eb82cc8b37c41f3c0cf5
#
_cell.length_a   1.000
_cell.length_b   1.000
_cell.length_c   1.000
_cell.angle_alpha   90.00
_cell.angle_beta   90.00
_cell.angle_gamma   90.00
#
_symmetry.space_group_name_H-M   'P 1'
#
loop_
_entity.id
_entity.type
_entity.pdbx_description
1 polymer ?
#
loop_
_entity_poly.entity_id
_entity_poly.type
_entity_poly.pdbx_seq_one_letter_code
_entity_poly.pdbx_strand_id
1 'polypeptide(L)'
;HFLPENNCKSYIVTSGGELTKFIDKKKVKLIRLPVHSKNPLLILINSIILIAIILIFNISIVHARSRAPAWSCLIATKLTRRKFVTTFHGTYNFRGRLKKFYNSVMVRSDLVIAGSNFIFSHIQENYQEFLNSKKKFLVIFRGINVDYFDPTTKIETDEKKLLNEWNITDEK
;
A
#
# COMPACT_ATOMS: atom_id res chain seq x y z
N HIS A 1 1.76 -13.38 -2.87
CA HIS A 1 2.13 -14.73 -3.30
C HIS A 1 2.08 -14.93 -4.82
N PHE A 2 1.22 -14.24 -5.57
CA PHE A 2 1.06 -14.43 -7.04
C PHE A 2 2.25 -13.93 -7.88
N LEU A 3 2.98 -12.90 -7.46
CA LEU A 3 4.09 -12.35 -8.24
C LEU A 3 5.22 -13.37 -8.49
N PRO A 4 5.69 -14.14 -7.51
CA PRO A 4 6.70 -15.15 -7.73
C PRO A 4 6.26 -16.28 -8.68
N GLU A 5 4.97 -16.60 -8.69
CA GLU A 5 4.40 -17.59 -9.60
C GLU A 5 4.43 -17.17 -11.07
N ASN A 6 4.56 -15.85 -11.32
CA ASN A 6 4.72 -15.26 -12.65
C ASN A 6 6.17 -14.84 -12.95
N ASN A 7 7.16 -15.55 -12.44
CA ASN A 7 8.60 -15.30 -12.63
C ASN A 7 9.06 -13.91 -12.16
N CYS A 8 8.32 -13.26 -11.23
CA CYS A 8 8.70 -11.97 -10.67
C CYS A 8 9.35 -12.16 -9.30
N LYS A 9 10.58 -11.67 -9.12
CA LYS A 9 11.19 -11.59 -7.80
C LYS A 9 10.46 -10.56 -6.94
N SER A 10 10.00 -10.95 -5.76
CA SER A 10 9.24 -10.09 -4.87
C SER A 10 10.00 -9.77 -3.58
N TYR A 11 10.02 -8.49 -3.22
CA TYR A 11 10.67 -7.97 -2.01
C TYR A 11 9.63 -7.15 -1.22
N ILE A 12 9.57 -7.37 0.08
CA ILE A 12 8.70 -6.59 0.97
C ILE A 12 9.56 -5.85 1.96
N VAL A 13 9.42 -4.52 1.99
CA VAL A 13 10.03 -3.64 2.98
C VAL A 13 8.95 -3.14 3.92
N THR A 14 9.09 -3.42 5.21
CA THR A 14 8.09 -3.08 6.23
C THR A 14 8.75 -2.83 7.59
N SER A 15 8.08 -2.07 8.44
CA SER A 15 8.47 -1.93 9.85
C SER A 15 8.09 -3.13 10.72
N GLY A 16 7.39 -4.11 10.16
CA GLY A 16 6.87 -5.28 10.86
C GLY A 16 5.35 -5.27 10.96
N GLY A 17 4.83 -6.03 11.91
CA GLY A 17 3.40 -6.23 12.16
C GLY A 17 3.00 -7.70 12.09
N GLU A 18 1.83 -8.02 12.63
CA GLU A 18 1.36 -9.42 12.73
C GLU A 18 1.24 -10.13 11.39
N LEU A 19 0.84 -9.41 10.33
CA LEU A 19 0.70 -9.99 9.00
C LEU A 19 2.01 -10.49 8.40
N THR A 20 3.17 -10.10 8.96
CA THR A 20 4.47 -10.59 8.48
C THR A 20 4.68 -12.08 8.73
N LYS A 21 3.94 -12.68 9.68
CA LYS A 21 3.96 -14.12 9.95
C LYS A 21 3.38 -14.97 8.80
N PHE A 22 2.50 -14.39 8.00
CA PHE A 22 1.88 -15.06 6.85
C PHE A 22 2.67 -14.92 5.55
N ILE A 23 3.83 -14.26 5.57
CA ILE A 23 4.68 -14.09 4.39
C ILE A 23 5.49 -15.37 4.19
N ASP A 24 5.34 -16.01 3.02
CA ASP A 24 6.19 -17.11 2.61
C ASP A 24 7.60 -16.58 2.28
N LYS A 25 8.52 -16.74 3.22
CA LYS A 25 9.91 -16.28 3.10
C LYS A 25 10.71 -17.02 2.03
N LYS A 26 10.25 -18.18 1.54
CA LYS A 26 10.86 -18.90 0.42
C LYS A 26 10.57 -18.20 -0.90
N LYS A 27 9.37 -17.61 -1.02
CA LYS A 27 8.91 -16.92 -2.24
C LYS A 27 9.20 -15.41 -2.23
N VAL A 28 9.29 -14.79 -1.05
CA VAL A 28 9.38 -13.34 -0.90
C VAL A 28 10.47 -12.95 0.09
N LYS A 29 11.37 -12.07 -0.29
CA LYS A 29 12.40 -11.54 0.63
C LYS A 29 11.80 -10.41 1.48
N LEU A 30 11.76 -10.63 2.79
CA LEU A 30 11.30 -9.65 3.78
C LEU A 30 12.48 -8.86 4.35
N ILE A 31 12.41 -7.53 4.29
CA ILE A 31 13.39 -6.60 4.84
C ILE A 31 12.70 -5.69 5.85
N ARG A 32 13.24 -5.59 7.05
CA ARG A 32 12.69 -4.73 8.12
C ARG A 32 13.41 -3.40 8.14
N LEU A 33 12.65 -2.30 7.94
CA LEU A 33 13.11 -0.92 8.05
C LEU A 33 12.04 -0.08 8.75
N PRO A 34 12.39 1.01 9.46
CA PRO A 34 11.45 1.89 10.14
C PRO A 34 10.72 2.83 9.16
N VAL A 35 10.14 2.27 8.09
CA VAL A 35 9.49 3.02 7.01
C VAL A 35 8.17 3.68 7.40
N HIS A 36 7.60 3.35 8.57
CA HIS A 36 6.39 3.96 9.11
C HIS A 36 6.63 5.38 9.64
N SER A 37 7.88 5.75 9.90
CA SER A 37 8.23 7.03 10.52
C SER A 37 7.95 8.21 9.60
N LYS A 38 7.42 9.29 10.20
CA LYS A 38 7.21 10.58 9.54
C LYS A 38 8.36 11.56 9.78
N ASN A 39 9.37 11.16 10.56
CA ASN A 39 10.55 11.97 10.83
C ASN A 39 11.36 12.17 9.53
N PRO A 40 11.64 13.43 9.11
CA PRO A 40 12.35 13.71 7.86
C PRO A 40 13.73 13.05 7.79
N LEU A 41 14.46 12.99 8.90
CA LEU A 41 15.77 12.35 8.96
C LEU A 41 15.68 10.85 8.71
N LEU A 42 14.68 10.17 9.32
CA LEU A 42 14.45 8.74 9.08
C LEU A 42 13.94 8.47 7.66
N ILE A 43 13.15 9.39 7.09
CA ILE A 43 12.77 9.29 5.67
C ILE A 43 14.00 9.34 4.78
N LEU A 44 14.96 10.23 5.05
CA LEU A 44 16.20 10.34 4.29
C LEU A 44 17.07 9.09 4.45
N ILE A 45 17.28 8.61 5.67
CA ILE A 45 18.03 7.36 5.94
C ILE A 45 17.38 6.18 5.22
N ASN A 46 16.06 6.01 5.34
CA ASN A 46 15.33 4.96 4.63
C ASN A 46 15.47 5.09 3.11
N SER A 47 15.54 6.32 2.57
CA SER A 47 15.76 6.52 1.14
C SER A 47 17.12 6.02 0.69
N ILE A 48 18.17 6.29 1.46
CA ILE A 48 19.53 5.81 1.16
C ILE A 48 19.58 4.27 1.18
N ILE A 49 18.97 3.66 2.20
CA ILE A 49 18.91 2.20 2.30
C ILE A 49 18.10 1.61 1.15
N LEU A 50 16.99 2.23 0.77
CA LEU A 50 16.18 1.79 -0.37
C LEU A 50 16.93 1.91 -1.70
N ILE A 51 17.74 2.95 -1.89
CA ILE A 51 18.63 3.08 -3.06
C ILE A 51 19.57 1.88 -3.14
N ALA A 52 20.23 1.54 -2.04
CA ALA A 52 21.12 0.37 -2.00
C ALA A 52 20.37 -0.93 -2.32
N ILE A 53 19.19 -1.14 -1.72
CA ILE A 53 18.34 -2.31 -2.00
C ILE A 53 17.94 -2.37 -3.48
N ILE A 54 17.52 -1.25 -4.06
CA ILE A 54 17.12 -1.17 -5.47
C ILE A 54 18.27 -1.55 -6.39
N LEU A 55 19.47 -1.06 -6.12
CA LEU A 55 20.66 -1.32 -6.95
C LEU A 55 21.17 -2.75 -6.77
N ILE A 56 21.32 -3.23 -5.53
CA ILE A 56 21.84 -4.58 -5.23
C ILE A 56 20.94 -5.67 -5.80
N PHE A 57 19.62 -5.51 -5.67
CA PHE A 57 18.66 -6.51 -6.12
C PHE A 57 18.09 -6.23 -7.51
N ASN A 58 18.58 -5.20 -8.18
CA ASN A 58 18.12 -4.76 -9.50
C ASN A 58 16.57 -4.64 -9.59
N ILE A 59 15.99 -3.93 -8.60
CA ILE A 59 14.54 -3.73 -8.52
C ILE A 59 14.08 -2.82 -9.67
N SER A 60 13.11 -3.27 -10.45
CA SER A 60 12.58 -2.51 -11.59
C SER A 60 11.42 -1.59 -11.19
N ILE A 61 10.58 -2.04 -10.25
CA ILE A 61 9.36 -1.34 -9.84
C ILE A 61 9.31 -1.27 -8.31
N VAL A 62 9.06 -0.09 -7.78
CA VAL A 62 8.84 0.12 -6.34
C VAL A 62 7.39 0.53 -6.13
N HIS A 63 6.69 -0.17 -5.23
CA HIS A 63 5.29 0.08 -4.95
C HIS A 63 5.09 0.49 -3.49
N ALA A 64 4.61 1.70 -3.25
CA ALA A 64 4.25 2.18 -1.92
C ALA A 64 2.73 2.16 -1.72
N ARG A 65 2.31 1.66 -0.55
CA ARG A 65 0.89 1.54 -0.17
C ARG A 65 0.49 2.47 0.97
N SER A 66 1.41 3.29 1.46
CA SER A 66 1.12 4.30 2.49
C SER A 66 2.07 5.50 2.37
N ARG A 67 1.67 6.63 2.98
CA ARG A 67 2.30 7.94 2.79
C ARG A 67 3.74 8.03 3.32
N ALA A 68 4.00 7.52 4.52
CA ALA A 68 5.33 7.63 5.11
C ALA A 68 6.40 6.89 4.27
N PRO A 69 6.25 5.59 3.93
CA PRO A 69 7.20 4.94 3.04
C PRO A 69 7.20 5.52 1.62
N ALA A 70 6.09 6.12 1.14
CA ALA A 70 6.04 6.69 -0.19
C ALA A 70 7.02 7.85 -0.38
N TRP A 71 7.32 8.65 0.65
CA TRP A 71 8.33 9.69 0.58
C TRP A 71 9.74 9.11 0.35
N SER A 72 10.11 8.09 1.11
CA SER A 72 11.39 7.40 0.92
C SER A 72 11.48 6.72 -0.45
N CYS A 73 10.38 6.08 -0.90
CA CYS A 73 10.31 5.45 -2.21
C CYS A 73 10.44 6.48 -3.34
N LEU A 74 9.77 7.64 -3.23
CA LEU A 74 9.83 8.71 -4.23
C LEU A 74 11.27 9.22 -4.43
N ILE A 75 12.00 9.46 -3.34
CA ILE A 75 13.41 9.88 -3.39
C ILE A 75 14.26 8.78 -4.03
N ALA A 76 14.14 7.56 -3.53
CA ALA A 76 14.95 6.43 -4.00
C ALA A 76 14.72 6.12 -5.49
N THR A 77 13.47 6.11 -5.94
CA THR A 77 13.15 5.80 -7.34
C THR A 77 13.56 6.91 -8.30
N LYS A 78 13.46 8.17 -7.90
CA LYS A 78 13.97 9.28 -8.71
C LYS A 78 15.49 9.20 -8.92
N LEU A 79 16.25 8.92 -7.86
CA LEU A 79 17.70 8.84 -7.92
C LEU A 79 18.18 7.59 -8.69
N THR A 80 17.46 6.48 -8.59
CA THR A 80 17.79 5.24 -9.29
C THR A 80 17.13 5.10 -10.65
N ARG A 81 16.30 6.07 -11.07
CA ARG A 81 15.52 6.06 -12.32
C ARG A 81 14.64 4.81 -12.47
N ARG A 82 14.11 4.30 -11.34
CA ARG A 82 13.19 3.15 -11.34
C ARG A 82 11.74 3.61 -11.32
N LYS A 83 10.84 2.73 -11.77
CA LYS A 83 9.41 3.02 -11.81
C LYS A 83 8.82 3.02 -10.41
N PHE A 84 7.99 4.02 -10.14
CA PHE A 84 7.32 4.19 -8.87
C PHE A 84 5.81 4.05 -9.03
N VAL A 85 5.21 3.20 -8.21
CA VAL A 85 3.76 2.94 -8.17
C VAL A 85 3.24 3.26 -6.79
N THR A 86 2.06 3.82 -6.70
CA THR A 86 1.35 4.00 -5.43
C THR A 86 -0.07 3.46 -5.50
N THR A 87 -0.58 2.94 -4.38
CA THR A 87 -2.01 2.63 -4.25
C THR A 87 -2.63 3.53 -3.19
N PHE A 88 -3.63 4.26 -3.61
CA PHE A 88 -4.42 5.15 -2.77
C PHE A 88 -5.58 4.35 -2.17
N HIS A 89 -5.53 4.07 -0.87
CA HIS A 89 -6.46 3.13 -0.22
C HIS A 89 -7.68 3.76 0.43
N GLY A 90 -7.68 5.06 0.65
CA GLY A 90 -8.79 5.76 1.31
C GLY A 90 -8.64 7.26 1.17
N THR A 91 -9.64 8.02 1.57
CA THR A 91 -9.59 9.47 1.61
C THR A 91 -8.65 9.93 2.71
N TYR A 92 -7.65 10.73 2.36
CA TYR A 92 -6.75 11.31 3.35
C TYR A 92 -7.25 12.69 3.74
N ASN A 93 -7.95 12.77 4.88
CA ASN A 93 -8.34 14.06 5.43
C ASN A 93 -7.12 14.95 5.62
N PHE A 94 -7.21 16.17 5.14
CA PHE A 94 -6.22 17.19 5.38
C PHE A 94 -6.88 18.49 5.82
N ARG A 95 -6.32 19.06 6.90
CA ARG A 95 -6.59 20.45 7.27
C ARG A 95 -5.28 21.21 7.05
N GLY A 96 -5.31 22.22 6.17
CA GLY A 96 -4.14 23.05 5.86
C GLY A 96 -3.19 22.48 4.77
N ARG A 97 -2.41 23.41 4.21
CA ARG A 97 -1.54 23.17 3.04
C ARG A 97 -0.42 22.16 3.30
N LEU A 98 0.18 22.18 4.48
CA LEU A 98 1.30 21.27 4.82
C LEU A 98 0.85 19.80 4.84
N LYS A 99 -0.32 19.51 5.40
CA LYS A 99 -0.85 18.15 5.43
C LYS A 99 -1.27 17.68 4.04
N LYS A 100 -1.83 18.58 3.22
CA LYS A 100 -2.15 18.30 1.82
C LYS A 100 -0.87 17.96 1.04
N PHE A 101 0.18 18.78 1.19
CA PHE A 101 1.49 18.52 0.59
C PHE A 101 2.07 17.17 1.02
N TYR A 102 2.04 16.85 2.32
CA TYR A 102 2.50 15.54 2.81
C TYR A 102 1.72 14.38 2.20
N ASN A 103 0.41 14.49 2.09
CA ASN A 103 -0.43 13.47 1.48
C ASN A 103 -0.21 13.34 -0.03
N SER A 104 0.18 14.42 -0.72
CA SER A 104 0.35 14.45 -2.17
C SER A 104 1.41 13.50 -2.71
N VAL A 105 2.30 12.96 -1.85
CA VAL A 105 3.28 11.96 -2.25
C VAL A 105 2.63 10.74 -2.93
N MET A 106 1.40 10.41 -2.52
CA MET A 106 0.66 9.26 -3.08
C MET A 106 0.18 9.48 -4.52
N VAL A 107 0.23 10.72 -5.01
CA VAL A 107 -0.09 11.06 -6.41
C VAL A 107 1.13 11.54 -7.19
N ARG A 108 2.34 11.42 -6.62
CA ARG A 108 3.60 11.82 -7.28
C ARG A 108 4.32 10.67 -7.99
N SER A 109 3.77 9.44 -7.95
CA SER A 109 4.30 8.26 -8.64
C SER A 109 4.08 8.31 -10.15
N ASP A 110 4.74 7.42 -10.89
CA ASP A 110 4.53 7.24 -12.34
C ASP A 110 3.14 6.65 -12.63
N LEU A 111 2.67 5.76 -11.76
CA LEU A 111 1.36 5.14 -11.82
C LEU A 111 0.67 5.22 -10.45
N VAL A 112 -0.53 5.78 -10.42
CA VAL A 112 -1.40 5.85 -9.25
C VAL A 112 -2.55 4.87 -9.42
N ILE A 113 -2.70 3.96 -8.48
CA ILE A 113 -3.82 3.01 -8.42
C ILE A 113 -4.83 3.52 -7.40
N ALA A 114 -6.07 3.71 -7.82
CA ALA A 114 -7.21 3.97 -6.94
C ALA A 114 -7.99 2.68 -6.68
N GLY A 115 -8.33 2.40 -5.41
CA GLY A 115 -9.05 1.19 -5.02
C GLY A 115 -10.55 1.19 -5.36
N SER A 116 -11.08 2.31 -5.85
CA SER A 116 -12.47 2.48 -6.30
C SER A 116 -12.63 3.76 -7.11
N ASN A 117 -13.76 3.89 -7.82
CA ASN A 117 -14.11 5.14 -8.52
C ASN A 117 -14.27 6.31 -7.55
N PHE A 118 -14.80 6.07 -6.35
CA PHE A 118 -14.89 7.09 -5.30
C PHE A 118 -13.51 7.65 -4.91
N ILE A 119 -12.52 6.79 -4.73
CA ILE A 119 -11.14 7.21 -4.44
C ILE A 119 -10.53 7.95 -5.65
N PHE A 120 -10.84 7.53 -6.86
CA PHE A 120 -10.37 8.21 -8.07
C PHE A 120 -10.92 9.63 -8.15
N SER A 121 -12.24 9.84 -7.96
CA SER A 121 -12.86 11.17 -7.91
C SER A 121 -12.26 12.03 -6.80
N HIS A 122 -12.08 11.46 -5.59
CA HIS A 122 -11.43 12.16 -4.48
C HIS A 122 -10.01 12.66 -4.84
N ILE A 123 -9.23 11.86 -5.57
CA ILE A 123 -7.89 12.27 -6.04
C ILE A 123 -7.99 13.44 -7.01
N GLN A 124 -8.87 13.37 -7.99
CA GLN A 124 -9.06 14.42 -8.98
C GLN A 124 -9.48 15.74 -8.34
N GLU A 125 -10.44 15.73 -7.44
CA GLU A 125 -10.94 16.93 -6.77
C GLU A 125 -9.91 17.57 -5.84
N ASN A 126 -9.13 16.76 -5.11
CA ASN A 126 -8.33 17.26 -4.00
C ASN A 126 -6.83 17.38 -4.28
N TYR A 127 -6.32 16.74 -5.35
CA TYR A 127 -4.88 16.67 -5.63
C TYR A 127 -4.53 17.07 -7.06
N GLN A 128 -5.44 17.73 -7.79
CA GLN A 128 -5.27 18.10 -9.18
C GLN A 128 -3.98 18.88 -9.43
N GLU A 129 -3.60 19.80 -8.53
CA GLU A 129 -2.38 20.60 -8.63
C GLU A 129 -1.07 19.79 -8.62
N PHE A 130 -1.11 18.53 -8.13
CA PHE A 130 0.03 17.63 -8.10
C PHE A 130 0.03 16.63 -9.27
N LEU A 131 -1.02 16.64 -10.08
CA LEU A 131 -1.17 15.79 -11.24
C LEU A 131 -0.54 16.47 -12.45
N ASN A 132 0.13 15.69 -13.28
CA ASN A 132 0.57 16.15 -14.59
C ASN A 132 0.10 15.18 -15.67
N SER A 133 0.04 15.64 -16.91
CA SER A 133 -0.45 14.86 -18.06
C SER A 133 0.32 13.57 -18.37
N LYS A 134 1.54 13.42 -17.82
CA LYS A 134 2.40 12.23 -18.02
C LYS A 134 2.11 11.09 -17.05
N LYS A 135 1.29 11.32 -16.03
CA LYS A 135 0.99 10.29 -15.01
C LYS A 135 -0.18 9.42 -15.43
N LYS A 136 -0.03 8.13 -15.17
CA LYS A 136 -1.09 7.15 -15.42
C LYS A 136 -1.91 6.92 -14.16
N PHE A 137 -3.22 6.86 -14.32
CA PHE A 137 -4.17 6.51 -13.27
C PHE A 137 -4.93 5.26 -13.68
N LEU A 138 -5.07 4.32 -12.75
CA LEU A 138 -5.90 3.15 -12.93
C LEU A 138 -6.82 2.97 -11.72
N VAL A 139 -8.05 2.60 -11.98
CA VAL A 139 -8.95 2.08 -10.96
C VAL A 139 -8.81 0.58 -10.96
N ILE A 140 -8.33 0.02 -9.85
CA ILE A 140 -8.23 -1.43 -9.65
C ILE A 140 -8.97 -1.75 -8.36
N PHE A 141 -10.14 -2.36 -8.50
CA PHE A 141 -10.94 -2.80 -7.35
C PHE A 141 -10.19 -3.87 -6.56
N ARG A 142 -10.40 -3.87 -5.24
CA ARG A 142 -9.81 -4.90 -4.40
C ARG A 142 -10.52 -6.22 -4.64
N GLY A 143 -9.73 -7.25 -4.90
CA GLY A 143 -10.23 -8.63 -4.89
C GLY A 143 -10.41 -9.15 -3.47
N ILE A 144 -11.35 -10.06 -3.31
CA ILE A 144 -11.55 -10.87 -2.11
C ILE A 144 -11.41 -12.34 -2.47
N ASN A 145 -11.12 -13.18 -1.49
CA ASN A 145 -11.21 -14.61 -1.68
C ASN A 145 -12.69 -15.02 -1.56
N VAL A 146 -13.33 -15.25 -2.70
CA VAL A 146 -14.76 -15.58 -2.78
C VAL A 146 -15.08 -16.90 -2.10
N ASP A 147 -14.16 -17.89 -2.15
CA ASP A 147 -14.36 -19.19 -1.50
C ASP A 147 -14.34 -19.06 0.04
N TYR A 148 -13.52 -18.15 0.56
CA TYR A 148 -13.45 -17.88 2.01
C TYR A 148 -14.69 -17.09 2.50
N PHE A 149 -15.24 -16.21 1.68
CA PHE A 149 -16.41 -15.39 2.00
C PHE A 149 -17.70 -15.93 1.39
N ASP A 150 -17.72 -17.21 1.00
CA ASP A 150 -18.93 -17.87 0.50
C ASP A 150 -19.98 -17.99 1.62
N PRO A 151 -21.16 -17.36 1.50
CA PRO A 151 -22.21 -17.44 2.50
C PRO A 151 -22.80 -18.84 2.67
N THR A 152 -22.56 -19.75 1.70
CA THR A 152 -23.00 -21.15 1.81
C THR A 152 -22.10 -21.99 2.71
N THR A 153 -20.85 -21.56 2.93
CA THR A 153 -19.88 -22.20 3.85
C THR A 153 -19.97 -21.60 5.25
N LYS A 154 -21.18 -21.61 5.85
CA LYS A 154 -21.38 -21.11 7.21
C LYS A 154 -20.56 -21.91 8.22
N ILE A 155 -19.67 -21.24 8.93
CA ILE A 155 -19.02 -21.78 10.13
C ILE A 155 -19.93 -21.39 11.31
N GLU A 156 -20.90 -22.24 11.62
CA GLU A 156 -21.89 -22.00 12.71
C GLU A 156 -21.26 -21.64 14.06
N THR A 157 -20.05 -22.14 14.31
CA THR A 157 -19.29 -21.85 15.54
C THR A 157 -18.86 -20.39 15.64
N ASP A 158 -18.44 -19.77 14.54
CA ASP A 158 -17.99 -18.38 14.52
C ASP A 158 -19.17 -17.40 14.56
N GLU A 159 -20.28 -17.75 13.91
CA GLU A 159 -21.53 -16.96 13.93
C GLU A 159 -22.09 -16.88 15.38
N LYS A 160 -22.22 -18.02 16.07
CA LYS A 160 -22.68 -18.07 17.46
C LYS A 160 -21.75 -17.31 18.42
N LYS A 161 -20.44 -17.36 18.18
CA LYS A 161 -19.46 -16.63 18.98
C LYS A 161 -19.62 -15.12 18.82
N LEU A 162 -19.78 -14.64 17.58
CA LEU A 162 -20.00 -13.22 17.29
C LEU A 162 -21.34 -12.71 17.85
N LEU A 163 -22.42 -13.49 17.71
CA LEU A 163 -23.72 -13.15 18.26
C LEU A 163 -23.66 -12.99 19.79
N ASN A 164 -22.95 -13.91 20.46
CA ASN A 164 -22.74 -13.82 21.91
C ASN A 164 -21.86 -12.64 22.32
N GLU A 165 -20.76 -12.37 21.60
CA GLU A 165 -19.87 -11.23 21.86
C GLU A 165 -20.60 -9.88 21.69
N TRP A 166 -21.56 -9.81 20.78
CA TRP A 166 -22.32 -8.59 20.48
C TRP A 166 -23.66 -8.50 21.21
N ASN A 167 -23.98 -9.48 22.09
CA ASN A 167 -25.27 -9.60 22.78
C ASN A 167 -26.49 -9.50 21.84
N ILE A 168 -26.34 -10.06 20.63
CA ILE A 168 -27.46 -10.14 19.67
C ILE A 168 -28.18 -11.46 19.95
N THR A 169 -29.38 -11.36 20.51
CA THR A 169 -30.31 -12.51 20.63
C THR A 169 -31.05 -12.69 19.31
N ASP A 170 -31.13 -13.95 18.86
CA ASP A 170 -31.90 -14.35 17.66
C ASP A 170 -33.40 -14.20 17.96
N GLU A 171 -33.89 -12.98 18.15
CA GLU A 171 -35.31 -12.70 18.13
C GLU A 171 -35.70 -12.38 16.68
N LYS A 172 -36.36 -13.40 16.06
CA LYS A 172 -37.12 -13.22 14.81
C LYS A 172 -38.38 -12.41 15.06
#